data_b33fe40c3ab465c97d81d0166cb8fcf5
#
_entry.id   b33fe40c3ab465c97d81d0166cb8fcf5
#
_cell.length_a   1.000
_cell.length_b   1.000
_cell.length_c   1.000
_cell.angle_alpha   90.00
_cell.angle_beta   90.00
_cell.angle_gamma   90.00
#
_symmetry.space_group_name_H-M   'P 1'
#
loop_
_entity.id
_entity.type
_entity.pdbx_description
1 polymer ?
#
loop_
_entity_poly.entity_id
_entity_poly.type
_entity_poly.pdbx_seq_one_letter_code
_entity_poly.pdbx_strand_id
1 'polypeptide(L)' 'MFKKFIEKIITAENREDALQNVFYGKDGIDQAYQHEKITWKEHQMLLALIEKMA' A
#
# COMPACT_ATOMS: atom_id res chain seq x y z
N MET A 1 11.06 -3.45 -0.31
CA MET A 1 9.69 -3.52 0.23
C MET A 1 8.75 -2.50 -0.37
N PHE A 2 9.18 -1.27 -0.51
CA PHE A 2 8.37 -0.22 -1.15
C PHE A 2 7.96 -0.60 -2.58
N LYS A 3 8.92 -1.03 -3.38
CA LYS A 3 8.66 -1.43 -4.77
C LYS A 3 7.66 -2.58 -4.87
N LYS A 4 7.72 -3.51 -3.94
CA LYS A 4 6.82 -4.65 -3.90
C LYS A 4 5.37 -4.21 -3.67
N PHE A 5 5.17 -3.21 -2.81
CA PHE A 5 3.85 -2.65 -2.58
C PHE A 5 3.31 -1.93 -3.81
N ILE A 6 4.17 -1.23 -4.54
CA ILE A 6 3.78 -0.58 -5.78
C ILE A 6 3.26 -1.62 -6.77
N GLU A 7 3.97 -2.74 -6.92
CA GLU A 7 3.55 -3.81 -7.80
C GLU A 7 2.19 -4.39 -7.40
N LYS A 8 1.97 -4.57 -6.09
CA LYS A 8 0.70 -5.09 -5.60
C LYS A 8 -0.45 -4.11 -5.88
N ILE A 9 -0.21 -2.82 -5.75
CA ILE A 9 -1.22 -1.80 -6.03
C ILE A 9 -1.58 -1.81 -7.51
N ILE A 10 -0.57 -1.86 -8.38
CA ILE A 10 -0.77 -1.85 -9.82
C ILE A 10 -1.58 -3.07 -10.28
N THR A 11 -1.37 -4.21 -9.63
CA THR A 11 -2.07 -5.46 -10.00
C THR A 11 -3.41 -5.65 -9.29
N ALA A 12 -3.77 -4.75 -8.36
CA ALA A 12 -5.07 -4.83 -7.70
C ALA A 12 -6.19 -4.52 -8.69
N GLU A 13 -7.34 -5.13 -8.48
CA GLU A 13 -8.47 -4.98 -9.39
C GLU A 13 -9.07 -3.58 -9.35
N ASN A 14 -9.11 -2.97 -8.17
CA ASN A 14 -9.67 -1.63 -8.00
C ASN A 14 -9.13 -1.04 -6.70
N ARG A 15 -9.54 0.19 -6.42
CA ARG A 15 -9.09 0.92 -5.24
C ARG A 15 -9.44 0.21 -3.93
N GLU A 16 -10.66 -0.32 -3.85
CA GLU A 16 -11.10 -1.00 -2.65
C GLU A 16 -10.26 -2.25 -2.38
N ASP A 17 -9.98 -3.01 -3.42
CA ASP A 17 -9.11 -4.19 -3.31
C ASP A 17 -7.72 -3.79 -2.83
N ALA A 18 -7.16 -2.73 -3.39
CA ALA A 18 -5.86 -2.24 -2.98
C ALA A 18 -5.86 -1.81 -1.51
N LEU A 19 -6.89 -1.08 -1.07
CA LEU A 19 -6.98 -0.65 0.31
C LEU A 19 -7.09 -1.83 1.27
N GLN A 20 -8.00 -2.76 1.01
CA GLN A 20 -8.25 -3.85 1.93
C GLN A 20 -7.16 -4.90 1.95
N ASN A 21 -6.59 -5.22 0.80
CA ASN A 21 -5.65 -6.32 0.70
C ASN A 21 -4.19 -5.91 0.64
N VAL A 22 -3.91 -4.70 0.20
CA VAL A 22 -2.52 -4.21 0.12
C VAL A 22 -2.21 -3.25 1.25
N PHE A 23 -3.10 -2.31 1.55
CA PHE A 23 -2.85 -1.30 2.59
C PHE A 23 -3.13 -1.85 3.99
N TYR A 24 -4.33 -2.36 4.22
CA TYR A 24 -4.74 -2.83 5.55
C TYR A 24 -4.62 -4.34 5.73
N GLY A 25 -4.26 -5.08 4.70
CA GLY A 25 -4.16 -6.52 4.78
C GLY A 25 -3.02 -6.99 5.66
N LYS A 26 -2.99 -8.29 5.93
CA LYS A 26 -1.89 -8.90 6.66
C LYS A 26 -0.60 -8.65 5.88
N ASP A 27 0.43 -8.21 6.57
CA ASP A 27 1.71 -7.83 5.97
C ASP A 27 1.54 -6.71 4.93
N GLY A 28 0.52 -5.88 5.10
CA GLY A 28 0.24 -4.77 4.21
C GLY A 28 1.07 -3.52 4.52
N ILE A 29 0.73 -2.44 3.82
CA ILE A 29 1.47 -1.17 3.93
C ILE A 29 1.38 -0.60 5.35
N ASP A 30 0.19 -0.62 5.96
CA ASP A 30 0.00 -0.09 7.30
C ASP A 30 0.83 -0.87 8.32
N GLN A 31 0.85 -2.19 8.21
CA GLN A 31 1.66 -3.03 9.09
C GLN A 31 3.15 -2.78 8.88
N ALA A 32 3.57 -2.62 7.64
CA ALA A 32 4.98 -2.33 7.34
C ALA A 32 5.41 -1.01 7.99
N TYR A 33 4.54 -0.01 7.97
CA TYR A 33 4.84 1.27 8.62
C TYR A 33 4.92 1.09 10.14
N GLN A 34 3.99 0.37 10.74
CA GLN A 34 3.99 0.12 12.18
C GLN A 34 5.23 -0.63 12.65
N HIS A 35 5.76 -1.49 11.80
CA HIS A 35 6.98 -2.25 12.10
C HIS A 35 8.25 -1.54 11.61
N GLU A 36 8.14 -0.28 11.23
CA GLU A 36 9.25 0.55 10.80
C GLU A 36 10.00 0.02 9.58
N LYS A 37 9.32 -0.76 8.74
CA LYS A 37 9.92 -1.28 7.51
C LYS A 37 9.85 -0.30 6.35
N ILE A 38 8.96 0.67 6.44
CA ILE A 38 8.88 1.78 5.50
C ILE A 38 8.74 3.08 6.30
N THR A 39 9.09 4.20 5.68
CA THR A 39 9.01 5.51 6.33
C THR A 39 7.60 6.08 6.21
N TRP A 40 7.32 7.12 7.00
CA TRP A 40 6.05 7.86 6.89
C TRP A 40 5.83 8.38 5.48
N LYS A 41 6.88 8.90 4.86
CA LYS A 41 6.80 9.42 3.51
C LYS A 41 6.38 8.34 2.51
N GLU A 42 6.99 7.16 2.62
CA GLU A 42 6.65 6.04 1.76
C GLU A 42 5.20 5.59 1.99
N HIS A 43 4.79 5.53 3.24
CA HIS A 43 3.42 5.18 3.61
C HIS A 43 2.43 6.12 2.93
N GLN A 44 2.68 7.43 3.00
CA GLN A 44 1.81 8.43 2.38
C GLN A 44 1.84 8.37 0.85
N MET A 45 3.00 8.11 0.26
CA MET A 45 3.11 7.97 -1.18
C MET A 45 2.30 6.77 -1.70
N LEU A 46 2.34 5.67 -0.99
CA LEU A 46 1.59 4.48 -1.37
C LEU A 46 0.09 4.70 -1.22
N LEU A 47 -0.33 5.37 -0.16
CA LEU A 47 -1.73 5.71 0.03
C LEU A 47 -2.23 6.63 -1.09
N ALA A 48 -1.45 7.63 -1.45
CA ALA A 48 -1.80 8.55 -2.54
C ALA A 48 -1.94 7.79 -3.87
N LEU A 49 -1.08 6.81 -4.11
CA LEU A 49 -1.16 6.01 -5.31
C LEU A 49 -2.47 5.22 -5.36
N ILE A 50 -2.87 4.64 -4.23
CA ILE A 50 -4.13 3.93 -4.14
C ILE A 50 -5.32 4.86 -4.38
N GLU A 51 -5.28 6.06 -3.81
CA GLU A 51 -6.37 7.03 -3.96
C GLU A 51 -6.56 7.50 -5.41
N LYS A 52 -5.52 7.40 -6.23
CA LYS A 52 -5.61 7.76 -7.65
C LYS A 52 -6.22 6.66 -8.50
N MET A 53 -6.44 5.50 -7.96
CA MET A 53 -7.05 4.41 -8.69
C MET A 53 -8.54 4.69 -8.93
N ALA A 54 -9.02 4.22 -10.06
CA ALA A 54 -10.43 4.36 -10.40
C ALA A 54 -11.32 3.45 -9.55
#